data_103c4c1293fe186fbe906260f890b058
#
_entry.id   103c4c1293fe186fbe906260f890b058
#
_cell.length_a   1.000
_cell.length_b   1.000
_cell.length_c   1.000
_cell.angle_alpha   90.00
_cell.angle_beta   90.00
_cell.angle_gamma   90.00
#
_symmetry.space_group_name_H-M   'P 1'
#
loop_
_entity.id
_entity.type
_entity.pdbx_description
1 polymer ?
#
loop_
_entity_poly.entity_id
_entity_poly.type
_entity_poly.pdbx_seq_one_letter_code
_entity_poly.pdbx_strand_id
1 'polypeptide(L)'
;MLRAACIVIWLASPSIGQDFYTLKGHGGPIMDIAVSPLGEISTASFDNAVGFWGTDGPVWLEGHRAAVNTVCFLNNKIIASGADDFTLWVWSLESASGRMVAAHTAKIADVAIAPDGQTLATASWDNKIGLTHIEGLDGSVESWLVDDMILLSGHRAGVNAIAFTQDGQTLYSASMDGTIRSWNLNDPKAPSTVIVKHGFGVNRLIVNDADGWLAYGAADGGTRMVDLNTGETIADFTLGRRPVLSMAYDPVTKMLAIGDGQGYIMFIDTTVRRITTDFKASLTGPIWALSYSPDGEYIHAGGIEDIVYSWPVAVMDKHIPMVGGIQSFLEDPISLPNGERQFKRKCSICHSLTKSSARKAGPSLYGLFGRKAGTVVDYTYSDTLSGSSIVWSEESVNALFDLGPDHFIPGTKMPMQRIVKKHDRDDLIDYLGTNTVQEEN
;
A
#
# COMPACT_ATOMS: atom_id res chain seq x y z
N MET A 1 25.00 31.26 65.17
CA MET A 1 25.58 30.77 63.92
C MET A 1 24.48 30.01 63.16
N LEU A 2 23.77 30.70 62.26
CA LEU A 2 22.79 30.10 61.37
C LEU A 2 23.51 29.62 60.12
N ARG A 3 23.42 28.30 59.82
CA ARG A 3 23.87 27.74 58.53
C ARG A 3 22.74 27.86 57.52
N ALA A 4 22.91 28.66 56.50
CA ALA A 4 22.02 28.70 55.36
C ALA A 4 22.25 27.44 54.48
N ALA A 5 21.22 26.61 54.31
CA ALA A 5 21.25 25.51 53.38
C ALA A 5 20.84 26.03 51.99
N CYS A 6 21.74 26.03 51.04
CA CYS A 6 21.42 26.28 49.63
C CYS A 6 20.72 25.03 49.07
N ILE A 7 19.41 25.12 48.78
CA ILE A 7 18.70 24.15 47.99
C ILE A 7 18.98 24.41 46.53
N VAL A 8 19.77 23.56 45.91
CA VAL A 8 19.98 23.55 44.44
C VAL A 8 18.77 22.84 43.83
N ILE A 9 17.83 23.61 43.27
CA ILE A 9 16.72 23.08 42.48
C ILE A 9 17.32 22.75 41.11
N TRP A 10 17.52 21.46 40.85
CA TRP A 10 17.74 20.97 39.49
C TRP A 10 16.41 21.11 38.71
N LEU A 11 16.30 22.12 37.88
CA LEU A 11 15.29 22.16 36.83
C LEU A 11 15.68 21.08 35.82
N ALA A 12 15.06 19.92 35.93
CA ALA A 12 15.05 18.94 34.84
C ALA A 12 14.41 19.64 33.64
N SER A 13 15.23 20.00 32.64
CA SER A 13 14.69 20.32 31.31
C SER A 13 13.83 19.14 30.88
N PRO A 14 12.59 19.35 30.42
CA PRO A 14 11.86 18.27 29.79
C PRO A 14 12.75 17.77 28.65
N SER A 15 13.17 16.50 28.70
CA SER A 15 13.68 15.84 27.52
C SER A 15 12.47 15.83 26.58
N ILE A 16 12.52 16.62 25.51
CA ILE A 16 11.64 16.45 24.37
C ILE A 16 12.03 15.06 23.85
N GLY A 17 11.32 14.01 24.33
CA GLY A 17 11.39 12.70 23.75
C GLY A 17 11.03 12.90 22.28
N GLN A 18 11.85 12.41 21.39
CA GLN A 18 11.48 12.35 19.98
C GLN A 18 10.24 11.47 19.92
N ASP A 19 9.11 12.04 19.55
CA ASP A 19 7.83 11.35 19.43
C ASP A 19 7.76 10.48 18.15
N PHE A 20 8.90 9.90 17.75
CA PHE A 20 8.97 8.88 16.73
C PHE A 20 8.26 7.63 17.21
N TYR A 21 7.34 7.11 16.38
CA TYR A 21 6.65 5.87 16.69
C TYR A 21 6.50 4.96 15.45
N THR A 22 6.10 3.72 15.69
CA THR A 22 5.88 2.72 14.64
C THR A 22 4.55 2.02 14.85
N LEU A 23 3.88 1.69 13.74
CA LEU A 23 2.68 0.83 13.75
C LEU A 23 3.10 -0.54 13.24
N LYS A 24 2.84 -1.57 14.05
CA LYS A 24 3.27 -2.95 13.80
C LYS A 24 2.09 -3.91 13.93
N GLY A 25 2.04 -4.93 13.08
CA GLY A 25 1.01 -5.95 13.14
C GLY A 25 0.58 -6.50 11.78
N HIS A 26 0.93 -5.80 10.68
CA HIS A 26 0.83 -6.39 9.36
C HIS A 26 1.82 -7.55 9.19
N GLY A 27 1.49 -8.50 8.34
CA GLY A 27 2.34 -9.63 7.99
C GLY A 27 2.97 -9.53 6.61
N GLY A 28 2.87 -8.37 5.97
CA GLY A 28 3.41 -8.09 4.64
C GLY A 28 3.68 -6.60 4.43
N PRO A 29 4.34 -6.27 3.32
CA PRO A 29 4.65 -4.90 2.93
C PRO A 29 3.46 -3.95 3.04
N ILE A 30 3.75 -2.69 3.42
CA ILE A 30 2.77 -1.61 3.45
C ILE A 30 2.71 -0.98 2.07
N MET A 31 1.52 -1.03 1.46
CA MET A 31 1.29 -0.58 0.08
C MET A 31 0.76 0.85 0.02
N ASP A 32 -0.05 1.24 1.02
CA ASP A 32 -0.63 2.59 1.11
C ASP A 32 -0.96 2.97 2.56
N ILE A 33 -1.03 4.27 2.82
CA ILE A 33 -1.38 4.86 4.11
C ILE A 33 -2.33 6.03 3.87
N ALA A 34 -3.46 6.01 4.56
CA ALA A 34 -4.38 7.15 4.65
C ALA A 34 -4.50 7.63 6.10
N VAL A 35 -4.68 8.93 6.27
CA VAL A 35 -4.89 9.55 7.59
C VAL A 35 -6.22 10.29 7.59
N SER A 36 -7.06 10.05 8.61
CA SER A 36 -8.33 10.74 8.77
C SER A 36 -8.12 12.19 9.25
N PRO A 37 -9.11 13.08 9.10
CA PRO A 37 -9.04 14.43 9.68
C PRO A 37 -8.85 14.44 11.20
N LEU A 38 -9.13 13.35 11.91
CA LEU A 38 -8.92 13.20 13.34
C LEU A 38 -7.54 12.63 13.71
N GLY A 39 -6.71 12.31 12.71
CA GLY A 39 -5.37 11.75 12.92
C GLY A 39 -5.33 10.22 13.05
N GLU A 40 -6.45 9.54 12.82
CA GLU A 40 -6.48 8.08 12.78
C GLU A 40 -5.85 7.58 11.48
N ILE A 41 -5.13 6.47 11.54
CA ILE A 41 -4.37 5.95 10.40
C ILE A 41 -5.04 4.68 9.87
N SER A 42 -5.14 4.57 8.56
CA SER A 42 -5.48 3.33 7.88
C SER A 42 -4.35 2.91 6.94
N THR A 43 -4.14 1.62 6.80
CA THR A 43 -3.04 1.03 6.02
C THR A 43 -3.55 -0.05 5.09
N ALA A 44 -3.07 -0.05 3.86
CA ALA A 44 -3.23 -1.16 2.92
C ALA A 44 -1.98 -2.03 2.93
N SER A 45 -2.13 -3.36 2.92
CA SER A 45 -0.97 -4.25 2.99
C SER A 45 -1.06 -5.41 2.02
N PHE A 46 0.12 -5.91 1.66
CA PHE A 46 0.30 -7.14 0.89
C PHE A 46 -0.23 -8.39 1.62
N ASP A 47 -0.51 -8.31 2.92
CA ASP A 47 -1.12 -9.39 3.71
C ASP A 47 -2.63 -9.56 3.48
N ASN A 48 -3.20 -8.88 2.49
CA ASN A 48 -4.61 -8.90 2.08
C ASN A 48 -5.56 -8.19 3.05
N ALA A 49 -5.04 -7.45 4.02
CA ALA A 49 -5.86 -6.74 5.00
C ALA A 49 -5.70 -5.22 4.90
N VAL A 50 -6.73 -4.53 5.34
CA VAL A 50 -6.67 -3.13 5.74
C VAL A 50 -6.50 -3.07 7.24
N GLY A 51 -5.49 -2.34 7.72
CA GLY A 51 -5.32 -2.03 9.14
C GLY A 51 -5.93 -0.68 9.46
N PHE A 52 -6.69 -0.58 10.53
CA PHE A 52 -7.12 0.69 11.12
C PHE A 52 -6.48 0.84 12.50
N TRP A 53 -5.83 1.98 12.73
CA TRP A 53 -5.03 2.27 13.91
C TRP A 53 -5.70 3.38 14.71
N GLY A 54 -6.62 2.98 15.59
CA GLY A 54 -7.31 3.87 16.51
C GLY A 54 -6.68 3.85 17.90
N THR A 55 -7.33 4.51 18.84
CA THR A 55 -6.87 4.64 20.25
C THR A 55 -6.80 3.31 21.00
N ASP A 56 -7.63 2.34 20.63
CA ASP A 56 -7.77 1.05 21.30
C ASP A 56 -6.88 -0.06 20.70
N GLY A 57 -5.99 0.32 19.78
CA GLY A 57 -5.11 -0.59 19.06
C GLY A 57 -5.60 -0.90 17.63
N PRO A 58 -4.89 -1.77 16.90
CA PRO A 58 -5.22 -2.03 15.50
C PRO A 58 -6.48 -2.89 15.35
N VAL A 59 -7.34 -2.49 14.42
CA VAL A 59 -8.47 -3.27 13.91
C VAL A 59 -8.13 -3.76 12.51
N TRP A 60 -8.38 -5.04 12.23
CA TRP A 60 -8.10 -5.66 10.94
C TRP A 60 -9.40 -5.86 10.16
N LEU A 61 -9.47 -5.25 8.98
CA LEU A 61 -10.59 -5.37 8.07
C LEU A 61 -10.21 -6.39 6.99
N GLU A 62 -10.89 -7.53 7.02
CA GLU A 62 -10.58 -8.71 6.21
C GLU A 62 -11.72 -9.03 5.25
N GLY A 63 -11.43 -9.20 3.96
CA GLY A 63 -12.38 -9.54 2.91
C GLY A 63 -11.71 -9.64 1.55
N HIS A 64 -10.67 -8.83 1.31
CA HIS A 64 -9.87 -8.96 0.10
C HIS A 64 -9.19 -10.32 -0.02
N ARG A 65 -9.07 -10.80 -1.25
CA ARG A 65 -8.49 -12.12 -1.58
C ARG A 65 -7.07 -12.03 -2.12
N ALA A 66 -6.54 -10.82 -2.26
CA ALA A 66 -5.17 -10.55 -2.69
C ALA A 66 -4.67 -9.26 -2.06
N ALA A 67 -3.41 -8.86 -2.35
CA ALA A 67 -2.78 -7.68 -1.79
C ALA A 67 -3.66 -6.43 -1.92
N VAL A 68 -3.85 -5.71 -0.82
CA VAL A 68 -4.53 -4.41 -0.82
C VAL A 68 -3.51 -3.35 -1.22
N ASN A 69 -3.81 -2.62 -2.29
CA ASN A 69 -2.89 -1.65 -2.90
C ASN A 69 -3.11 -0.22 -2.42
N THR A 70 -4.34 0.11 -2.04
CA THR A 70 -4.74 1.49 -1.75
C THR A 70 -5.87 1.53 -0.74
N VAL A 71 -5.91 2.60 0.06
CA VAL A 71 -6.91 2.85 1.08
C VAL A 71 -7.20 4.36 1.16
N CYS A 72 -8.45 4.74 1.35
CA CYS A 72 -8.82 6.11 1.65
C CYS A 72 -9.96 6.18 2.68
N PHE A 73 -10.01 7.27 3.46
CA PHE A 73 -11.16 7.58 4.29
C PHE A 73 -12.23 8.29 3.47
N LEU A 74 -13.47 7.83 3.57
CA LEU A 74 -14.64 8.56 3.07
C LEU A 74 -15.08 9.58 4.10
N ASN A 75 -15.02 9.19 5.34
CA ASN A 75 -15.24 10.02 6.54
C ASN A 75 -14.55 9.36 7.73
N ASN A 76 -14.74 9.89 8.95
CA ASN A 76 -14.09 9.36 10.15
C ASN A 76 -14.54 7.94 10.56
N LYS A 77 -15.56 7.36 9.90
CA LYS A 77 -16.10 6.04 10.23
C LYS A 77 -16.07 5.03 9.09
N ILE A 78 -15.78 5.49 7.88
CA ILE A 78 -15.88 4.69 6.66
C ILE A 78 -14.58 4.78 5.87
N ILE A 79 -14.08 3.63 5.45
CA ILE A 79 -12.87 3.49 4.63
C ILE A 79 -13.22 2.76 3.34
N ALA A 80 -12.59 3.13 2.23
CA ALA A 80 -12.58 2.33 1.01
C ALA A 80 -11.18 1.77 0.74
N SER A 81 -11.13 0.60 0.09
CA SER A 81 -9.88 -0.04 -0.32
C SER A 81 -10.00 -0.73 -1.67
N GLY A 82 -8.89 -0.73 -2.42
CA GLY A 82 -8.75 -1.41 -3.69
C GLY A 82 -7.57 -2.39 -3.69
N ALA A 83 -7.71 -3.53 -4.40
CA ALA A 83 -6.74 -4.61 -4.28
C ALA A 83 -6.41 -5.30 -5.61
N ASP A 84 -5.43 -6.21 -5.53
CA ASP A 84 -5.02 -7.11 -6.61
C ASP A 84 -6.09 -8.18 -6.96
N ASP A 85 -7.13 -8.33 -6.14
CA ASP A 85 -8.31 -9.15 -6.44
C ASP A 85 -9.34 -8.43 -7.32
N PHE A 86 -9.00 -7.23 -7.80
CA PHE A 86 -9.77 -6.39 -8.71
C PHE A 86 -10.98 -5.72 -8.08
N THR A 87 -11.20 -5.89 -6.78
CA THR A 87 -12.40 -5.45 -6.09
C THR A 87 -12.21 -4.15 -5.33
N LEU A 88 -13.26 -3.33 -5.29
CA LEU A 88 -13.42 -2.18 -4.41
C LEU A 88 -14.28 -2.60 -3.23
N TRP A 89 -13.76 -2.42 -2.03
CA TRP A 89 -14.48 -2.63 -0.78
C TRP A 89 -14.69 -1.32 -0.04
N VAL A 90 -15.81 -1.25 0.67
CA VAL A 90 -16.10 -0.17 1.63
C VAL A 90 -16.36 -0.82 3.00
N TRP A 91 -15.79 -0.21 4.04
CA TRP A 91 -15.73 -0.76 5.39
C TRP A 91 -16.30 0.21 6.39
N SER A 92 -17.11 -0.27 7.32
CA SER A 92 -17.51 0.45 8.52
C SER A 92 -16.52 0.14 9.65
N LEU A 93 -15.91 1.17 10.20
CA LEU A 93 -14.99 1.05 11.35
C LEU A 93 -15.72 0.72 12.64
N GLU A 94 -16.98 1.16 12.75
CA GLU A 94 -17.80 0.93 13.95
C GLU A 94 -18.16 -0.55 14.12
N SER A 95 -18.50 -1.24 13.02
CA SER A 95 -18.84 -2.67 13.03
C SER A 95 -17.67 -3.59 12.66
N ALA A 96 -16.52 -3.04 12.26
CA ALA A 96 -15.37 -3.75 11.70
C ALA A 96 -15.78 -4.71 10.57
N SER A 97 -16.77 -4.34 9.76
CA SER A 97 -17.31 -5.12 8.66
C SER A 97 -17.31 -4.33 7.37
N GLY A 98 -17.31 -5.01 6.23
CA GLY A 98 -17.25 -4.37 4.92
C GLY A 98 -18.04 -5.12 3.86
N ARG A 99 -18.23 -4.44 2.73
CA ARG A 99 -18.92 -4.96 1.56
C ARG A 99 -18.14 -4.63 0.29
N MET A 100 -18.02 -5.59 -0.61
CA MET A 100 -17.57 -5.35 -1.98
C MET A 100 -18.63 -4.53 -2.70
N VAL A 101 -18.26 -3.38 -3.25
CA VAL A 101 -19.18 -2.43 -3.89
C VAL A 101 -18.99 -2.35 -5.41
N ALA A 102 -17.80 -2.65 -5.92
CA ALA A 102 -17.54 -2.68 -7.37
C ALA A 102 -16.37 -3.61 -7.69
N ALA A 103 -16.18 -3.92 -8.98
CA ALA A 103 -15.07 -4.71 -9.46
C ALA A 103 -14.64 -4.29 -10.86
N HIS A 104 -13.32 -4.25 -11.08
CA HIS A 104 -12.66 -4.09 -12.35
C HIS A 104 -12.30 -5.46 -12.99
N THR A 105 -11.63 -5.44 -14.15
CA THR A 105 -11.10 -6.65 -14.79
C THR A 105 -9.59 -6.83 -14.60
N ALA A 106 -8.94 -5.90 -13.86
CA ALA A 106 -7.56 -5.97 -13.39
C ALA A 106 -7.44 -5.26 -12.05
N LYS A 107 -6.26 -5.30 -11.44
CA LYS A 107 -6.03 -4.73 -10.11
C LYS A 107 -6.42 -3.26 -10.02
N ILE A 108 -6.93 -2.88 -8.87
CA ILE A 108 -7.14 -1.48 -8.49
C ILE A 108 -5.84 -0.96 -7.89
N ALA A 109 -5.30 0.12 -8.45
CA ALA A 109 -4.03 0.72 -8.07
C ALA A 109 -4.21 1.94 -7.16
N ASP A 110 -5.37 2.63 -7.27
CA ASP A 110 -5.67 3.82 -6.48
C ASP A 110 -7.17 4.00 -6.29
N VAL A 111 -7.57 4.60 -5.16
CA VAL A 111 -8.95 4.94 -4.79
C VAL A 111 -8.99 6.35 -4.25
N ALA A 112 -9.90 7.16 -4.74
CA ALA A 112 -10.13 8.53 -4.26
C ALA A 112 -11.61 8.76 -3.99
N ILE A 113 -11.92 9.60 -2.99
CA ILE A 113 -13.27 10.08 -2.69
C ILE A 113 -13.48 11.47 -3.27
N ALA A 114 -14.60 11.69 -3.91
CA ALA A 114 -15.02 13.01 -4.34
C ALA A 114 -15.41 13.89 -3.15
N PRO A 115 -15.36 15.22 -3.30
CA PRO A 115 -15.75 16.16 -2.22
C PRO A 115 -17.21 16.03 -1.74
N ASP A 116 -18.08 15.36 -2.50
CA ASP A 116 -19.44 15.04 -2.09
C ASP A 116 -19.52 14.00 -0.96
N GLY A 117 -18.39 13.31 -0.69
CA GLY A 117 -18.30 12.26 0.32
C GLY A 117 -19.04 10.96 -0.03
N GLN A 118 -19.54 10.81 -1.26
CA GLN A 118 -20.37 9.70 -1.71
C GLN A 118 -19.90 9.05 -3.01
N THR A 119 -19.16 9.79 -3.85
CA THR A 119 -18.65 9.27 -5.12
C THR A 119 -17.20 8.81 -5.01
N LEU A 120 -16.95 7.51 -5.20
CA LEU A 120 -15.62 6.91 -5.26
C LEU A 120 -15.14 6.82 -6.70
N ALA A 121 -13.89 7.22 -6.93
CA ALA A 121 -13.17 6.92 -8.15
C ALA A 121 -12.14 5.82 -7.89
N THR A 122 -11.94 4.91 -8.85
CA THR A 122 -10.94 3.84 -8.82
C THR A 122 -10.07 3.89 -10.06
N ALA A 123 -8.75 3.82 -9.88
CA ALA A 123 -7.78 3.65 -10.96
C ALA A 123 -7.44 2.18 -11.13
N SER A 124 -7.58 1.63 -12.36
CA SER A 124 -7.31 0.20 -12.58
C SER A 124 -6.32 -0.06 -13.71
N TRP A 125 -5.61 -1.17 -13.59
CA TRP A 125 -4.73 -1.69 -14.64
C TRP A 125 -5.49 -2.31 -15.81
N ASP A 126 -6.82 -2.28 -15.78
CA ASP A 126 -7.67 -2.55 -16.98
C ASP A 126 -7.76 -1.34 -17.93
N ASN A 127 -6.95 -0.30 -17.69
CA ASN A 127 -6.85 0.96 -18.44
C ASN A 127 -8.06 1.89 -18.26
N LYS A 128 -8.89 1.64 -17.26
CA LYS A 128 -10.10 2.41 -17.00
C LYS A 128 -10.09 3.04 -15.62
N ILE A 129 -10.96 4.01 -15.46
CA ILE A 129 -11.32 4.59 -14.16
C ILE A 129 -12.78 4.21 -13.91
N GLY A 130 -13.08 3.71 -12.72
CA GLY A 130 -14.44 3.45 -12.27
C GLY A 130 -14.96 4.60 -11.42
N LEU A 131 -16.22 4.99 -11.61
CA LEU A 131 -16.93 5.91 -10.71
C LEU A 131 -18.10 5.13 -10.10
N THR A 132 -18.15 5.07 -8.76
CA THR A 132 -19.19 4.37 -8.01
C THR A 132 -19.78 5.32 -6.99
N HIS A 133 -21.09 5.56 -7.05
CA HIS A 133 -21.81 6.38 -6.09
C HIS A 133 -22.43 5.51 -5.01
N ILE A 134 -22.34 5.95 -3.73
CA ILE A 134 -22.82 5.20 -2.57
C ILE A 134 -23.58 6.14 -1.66
N GLU A 135 -24.84 5.80 -1.38
CA GLU A 135 -25.68 6.52 -0.43
C GLU A 135 -25.88 5.73 0.87
N GLY A 136 -26.26 6.42 1.93
CA GLY A 136 -26.61 5.79 3.22
C GLY A 136 -25.42 5.33 4.04
N LEU A 137 -24.25 5.93 3.85
CA LEU A 137 -23.01 5.59 4.55
C LEU A 137 -23.04 5.77 6.08
N ASP A 138 -24.09 6.43 6.61
CA ASP A 138 -24.38 6.57 8.04
C ASP A 138 -25.15 5.37 8.64
N GLY A 139 -25.66 4.51 7.78
CA GLY A 139 -26.38 3.28 8.15
C GLY A 139 -25.49 2.05 8.27
N SER A 140 -26.14 0.88 8.45
CA SER A 140 -25.42 -0.39 8.44
C SER A 140 -24.90 -0.73 7.03
N VAL A 141 -23.84 -1.54 6.95
CA VAL A 141 -23.19 -1.93 5.70
C VAL A 141 -24.17 -2.54 4.68
N GLU A 142 -25.19 -3.27 5.16
CA GLU A 142 -26.22 -3.90 4.36
C GLU A 142 -27.20 -2.88 3.76
N SER A 143 -27.36 -1.72 4.40
CA SER A 143 -28.31 -0.66 3.98
C SER A 143 -27.75 0.30 2.92
N TRP A 144 -26.45 0.23 2.61
CA TRP A 144 -25.84 1.12 1.63
C TRP A 144 -26.41 0.88 0.24
N LEU A 145 -26.83 1.95 -0.41
CA LEU A 145 -27.27 1.92 -1.81
C LEU A 145 -26.06 2.22 -2.69
N VAL A 146 -25.76 1.29 -3.58
CA VAL A 146 -24.58 1.37 -4.46
C VAL A 146 -25.05 1.35 -5.89
N ASP A 147 -24.71 2.38 -6.64
CA ASP A 147 -25.01 2.47 -8.06
C ASP A 147 -24.06 1.60 -8.90
N ASP A 148 -24.49 1.25 -10.11
CA ASP A 148 -23.64 0.58 -11.09
C ASP A 148 -22.43 1.46 -11.42
N MET A 149 -21.24 0.86 -11.43
CA MET A 149 -19.99 1.56 -11.71
C MET A 149 -19.95 2.11 -13.14
N ILE A 150 -19.75 3.42 -13.29
CA ILE A 150 -19.52 4.07 -14.57
C ILE A 150 -18.03 3.96 -14.91
N LEU A 151 -17.71 3.49 -16.12
CA LEU A 151 -16.34 3.31 -16.58
C LEU A 151 -15.91 4.44 -17.54
N LEU A 152 -14.89 5.19 -17.16
CA LEU A 152 -14.22 6.18 -17.99
C LEU A 152 -13.09 5.51 -18.79
N SER A 153 -13.08 5.67 -20.10
CA SER A 153 -12.13 5.03 -21.01
C SER A 153 -11.37 6.06 -21.84
N GLY A 154 -10.05 5.89 -21.97
CA GLY A 154 -9.21 6.81 -22.75
C GLY A 154 -7.72 6.57 -22.59
N HIS A 155 -7.28 6.00 -21.45
CA HIS A 155 -5.91 5.53 -21.28
C HIS A 155 -5.63 4.28 -22.11
N ARG A 156 -4.36 4.08 -22.47
CA ARG A 156 -3.88 2.95 -23.30
C ARG A 156 -3.12 1.89 -22.51
N ALA A 157 -2.88 2.17 -21.21
CA ALA A 157 -2.26 1.26 -20.28
C ALA A 157 -2.82 1.53 -18.87
N GLY A 158 -2.43 0.73 -17.90
CA GLY A 158 -2.92 0.79 -16.54
C GLY A 158 -2.92 2.19 -15.95
N VAL A 159 -3.98 2.56 -15.25
CA VAL A 159 -4.11 3.81 -14.51
C VAL A 159 -3.54 3.56 -13.11
N ASN A 160 -2.60 4.41 -12.69
CA ASN A 160 -1.86 4.24 -11.44
C ASN A 160 -2.33 5.16 -10.30
N ALA A 161 -2.82 6.36 -10.66
CA ALA A 161 -3.23 7.35 -9.67
C ALA A 161 -4.35 8.24 -10.20
N ILE A 162 -5.20 8.73 -9.29
CA ILE A 162 -6.32 9.63 -9.57
C ILE A 162 -6.46 10.68 -8.48
N ALA A 163 -6.95 11.86 -8.83
CA ALA A 163 -7.29 12.91 -7.87
C ALA A 163 -8.43 13.78 -8.38
N PHE A 164 -9.37 14.12 -7.50
CA PHE A 164 -10.42 15.08 -7.78
C PHE A 164 -9.94 16.52 -7.56
N THR A 165 -10.56 17.47 -8.26
CA THR A 165 -10.56 18.88 -7.88
C THR A 165 -11.43 19.11 -6.63
N GLN A 166 -11.21 20.22 -5.92
CA GLN A 166 -11.95 20.54 -4.70
C GLN A 166 -13.46 20.77 -4.94
N ASP A 167 -13.84 21.18 -6.15
CA ASP A 167 -15.25 21.32 -6.55
C ASP A 167 -15.89 19.99 -7.02
N GLY A 168 -15.10 18.92 -7.14
CA GLY A 168 -15.55 17.60 -7.58
C GLY A 168 -15.95 17.51 -9.05
N GLN A 169 -15.76 18.58 -9.85
CA GLN A 169 -16.22 18.60 -11.24
C GLN A 169 -15.20 18.00 -12.22
N THR A 170 -13.94 17.93 -11.82
CA THR A 170 -12.86 17.38 -12.65
C THR A 170 -12.11 16.31 -11.90
N LEU A 171 -11.79 15.20 -12.58
CA LEU A 171 -10.89 14.17 -12.12
C LEU A 171 -9.62 14.21 -12.96
N TYR A 172 -8.46 14.09 -12.34
CA TYR A 172 -7.18 13.89 -13.00
C TYR A 172 -6.71 12.45 -12.82
N SER A 173 -6.03 11.90 -13.83
CA SER A 173 -5.50 10.54 -13.78
C SER A 173 -4.10 10.44 -14.36
N ALA A 174 -3.26 9.61 -13.75
CA ALA A 174 -1.92 9.28 -14.21
C ALA A 174 -1.84 7.81 -14.65
N SER A 175 -1.16 7.52 -15.75
CA SER A 175 -1.14 6.18 -16.33
C SER A 175 0.26 5.73 -16.75
N MET A 176 0.40 4.40 -16.83
CA MET A 176 1.56 3.72 -17.44
C MET A 176 1.73 4.05 -18.93
N ASP A 177 0.71 4.62 -19.59
CA ASP A 177 0.82 5.12 -20.97
C ASP A 177 1.64 6.41 -21.10
N GLY A 178 2.14 6.95 -19.98
CA GLY A 178 2.96 8.15 -19.90
C GLY A 178 2.17 9.45 -20.02
N THR A 179 0.84 9.40 -19.85
CA THR A 179 -0.01 10.59 -19.89
C THR A 179 -0.67 10.87 -18.55
N ILE A 180 -0.93 12.16 -18.31
CA ILE A 180 -1.91 12.63 -17.31
C ILE A 180 -3.09 13.19 -18.09
N ARG A 181 -4.29 12.81 -17.68
CA ARG A 181 -5.54 13.22 -18.33
C ARG A 181 -6.47 13.89 -17.33
N SER A 182 -7.29 14.82 -17.83
CA SER A 182 -8.44 15.39 -17.12
C SER A 182 -9.74 14.84 -17.68
N TRP A 183 -10.73 14.66 -16.79
CA TRP A 183 -12.05 14.11 -17.08
C TRP A 183 -13.11 15.07 -16.52
N ASN A 184 -14.03 15.51 -17.37
CA ASN A 184 -15.17 16.31 -16.92
C ASN A 184 -16.25 15.40 -16.35
N LEU A 185 -16.51 15.49 -15.06
CA LEU A 185 -17.48 14.63 -14.38
C LEU A 185 -18.93 15.09 -14.53
N ASN A 186 -19.16 16.33 -15.00
CA ASN A 186 -20.51 16.78 -15.40
C ASN A 186 -20.98 16.11 -16.72
N ASP A 187 -20.03 15.62 -17.54
CA ASP A 187 -20.32 14.80 -18.70
C ASP A 187 -19.29 13.64 -18.79
N PRO A 188 -19.50 12.55 -18.04
CA PRO A 188 -18.59 11.40 -18.01
C PRO A 188 -18.43 10.69 -19.37
N LYS A 189 -19.28 11.01 -20.35
CA LYS A 189 -19.18 10.46 -21.72
C LYS A 189 -18.31 11.31 -22.63
N ALA A 190 -18.00 12.55 -22.22
CA ALA A 190 -17.08 13.40 -22.97
C ALA A 190 -15.67 12.78 -23.02
N PRO A 191 -14.92 12.96 -24.13
CA PRO A 191 -13.54 12.49 -24.21
C PRO A 191 -12.66 13.24 -23.20
N SER A 192 -11.73 12.51 -22.56
CA SER A 192 -10.74 13.11 -21.68
C SER A 192 -9.72 13.96 -22.43
N THR A 193 -9.20 14.98 -21.76
CA THR A 193 -8.13 15.84 -22.30
C THR A 193 -6.77 15.40 -21.77
N VAL A 194 -5.76 15.29 -22.65
CA VAL A 194 -4.37 15.03 -22.22
C VAL A 194 -3.75 16.34 -21.76
N ILE A 195 -3.37 16.39 -20.49
CA ILE A 195 -2.71 17.57 -19.87
C ILE A 195 -1.20 17.44 -19.94
N VAL A 196 -0.66 16.23 -19.68
CA VAL A 196 0.78 15.96 -19.71
C VAL A 196 1.08 14.75 -20.59
N LYS A 197 2.17 14.84 -21.38
CA LYS A 197 2.80 13.72 -22.09
C LYS A 197 4.22 13.60 -21.58
N HIS A 198 4.47 12.69 -20.64
CA HIS A 198 5.80 12.52 -20.03
C HIS A 198 6.70 11.58 -20.83
N GLY A 199 6.12 10.56 -21.47
CA GLY A 199 6.86 9.56 -22.25
C GLY A 199 7.19 8.27 -21.50
N PHE A 200 7.29 8.30 -20.16
CA PHE A 200 7.38 7.13 -19.28
C PHE A 200 6.16 7.07 -18.38
N GLY A 201 5.84 5.89 -17.85
CA GLY A 201 4.69 5.71 -16.98
C GLY A 201 4.69 6.68 -15.82
N VAL A 202 3.56 7.35 -15.58
CA VAL A 202 3.36 8.23 -14.44
C VAL A 202 2.74 7.42 -13.31
N ASN A 203 3.37 7.44 -12.14
CA ASN A 203 3.01 6.58 -11.02
C ASN A 203 2.11 7.25 -10.00
N ARG A 204 2.33 8.53 -9.73
CA ARG A 204 1.61 9.30 -8.72
C ARG A 204 1.34 10.72 -9.21
N LEU A 205 0.27 11.32 -8.69
CA LEU A 205 -0.04 12.74 -8.89
C LEU A 205 -0.67 13.33 -7.63
N ILE A 206 -0.48 14.63 -7.46
CA ILE A 206 -1.18 15.47 -6.48
C ILE A 206 -1.74 16.66 -7.24
N VAL A 207 -3.01 16.99 -7.01
CA VAL A 207 -3.69 18.15 -7.59
C VAL A 207 -3.91 19.18 -6.51
N ASN A 208 -3.53 20.43 -6.78
CA ASN A 208 -3.86 21.60 -5.97
C ASN A 208 -4.46 22.66 -6.89
N ASP A 209 -5.77 22.55 -7.10
CA ASP A 209 -6.53 23.47 -7.97
C ASP A 209 -6.70 24.85 -7.33
N ALA A 210 -6.64 24.97 -6.00
CA ALA A 210 -6.65 26.27 -5.32
C ALA A 210 -5.45 27.15 -5.69
N ASP A 211 -4.25 26.54 -5.78
CA ASP A 211 -3.02 27.22 -6.18
C ASP A 211 -2.68 27.01 -7.68
N GLY A 212 -3.54 26.31 -8.44
CA GLY A 212 -3.46 26.15 -9.89
C GLY A 212 -2.35 25.25 -10.42
N TRP A 213 -1.91 24.24 -9.64
CA TRP A 213 -0.85 23.34 -10.04
C TRP A 213 -1.18 21.84 -9.84
N LEU A 214 -0.51 21.01 -10.60
CA LEU A 214 -0.46 19.56 -10.45
C LEU A 214 1.01 19.14 -10.31
N ALA A 215 1.32 18.33 -9.31
CA ALA A 215 2.63 17.67 -9.20
C ALA A 215 2.51 16.19 -9.55
N TYR A 216 3.53 15.62 -10.20
CA TYR A 216 3.55 14.19 -10.53
C TYR A 216 4.93 13.57 -10.41
N GLY A 217 4.93 12.26 -10.20
CA GLY A 217 6.11 11.42 -10.14
C GLY A 217 6.02 10.25 -11.12
N ALA A 218 7.11 9.99 -11.85
CA ALA A 218 7.15 9.01 -12.93
C ALA A 218 8.11 7.84 -12.65
N ALA A 219 7.98 6.79 -13.45
CA ALA A 219 8.78 5.56 -13.36
C ALA A 219 10.27 5.77 -13.69
N ASP A 220 10.61 6.79 -14.46
CA ASP A 220 11.99 7.18 -14.77
C ASP A 220 12.61 8.11 -13.73
N GLY A 221 11.86 8.47 -12.68
CA GLY A 221 12.26 9.40 -11.63
C GLY A 221 11.88 10.85 -11.90
N GLY A 222 11.23 11.13 -13.04
CA GLY A 222 10.71 12.46 -13.37
C GLY A 222 9.78 12.94 -12.24
N THR A 223 10.11 14.10 -11.67
CA THR A 223 9.37 14.72 -10.57
C THR A 223 9.12 16.17 -10.96
N ARG A 224 7.90 16.48 -11.36
CA ARG A 224 7.58 17.80 -11.91
C ARG A 224 6.31 18.37 -11.35
N MET A 225 6.28 19.69 -11.31
CA MET A 225 5.09 20.49 -11.07
C MET A 225 4.71 21.20 -12.37
N VAL A 226 3.43 21.13 -12.73
CA VAL A 226 2.89 21.73 -13.96
C VAL A 226 1.73 22.67 -13.62
N ASP A 227 1.51 23.67 -14.44
CA ASP A 227 0.33 24.51 -14.39
C ASP A 227 -0.90 23.69 -14.79
N LEU A 228 -1.96 23.77 -14.03
CA LEU A 228 -3.14 22.93 -14.17
C LEU A 228 -3.94 23.24 -15.46
N ASN A 229 -3.90 24.48 -15.92
CA ASN A 229 -4.65 24.94 -17.10
C ASN A 229 -3.91 24.68 -18.40
N THR A 230 -2.56 24.86 -18.41
CA THR A 230 -1.76 24.79 -19.62
C THR A 230 -1.01 23.48 -19.76
N GLY A 231 -0.76 22.75 -18.65
CA GLY A 231 0.11 21.56 -18.62
C GLY A 231 1.60 21.90 -18.74
N GLU A 232 1.97 23.18 -18.77
CA GLU A 232 3.37 23.59 -18.87
C GLU A 232 4.11 23.32 -17.55
N THR A 233 5.37 22.88 -17.66
CA THR A 233 6.22 22.63 -16.48
C THR A 233 6.60 23.96 -15.82
N ILE A 234 6.20 24.12 -14.54
CA ILE A 234 6.52 25.30 -13.73
C ILE A 234 7.69 25.04 -12.77
N ALA A 235 8.00 23.76 -12.48
CA ALA A 235 9.19 23.36 -11.74
C ALA A 235 9.56 21.90 -12.06
N ASP A 236 10.87 21.59 -12.01
CA ASP A 236 11.41 20.24 -12.21
C ASP A 236 12.35 19.92 -11.03
N PHE A 237 12.01 18.85 -10.29
CA PHE A 237 12.74 18.38 -9.11
C PHE A 237 13.38 17.00 -9.36
N THR A 238 13.53 16.61 -10.63
CA THR A 238 14.05 15.30 -11.01
C THR A 238 15.46 15.10 -10.47
N LEU A 239 15.64 14.10 -9.64
CA LEU A 239 16.94 13.59 -9.20
C LEU A 239 17.29 12.32 -9.98
N GLY A 240 18.56 11.91 -9.91
CA GLY A 240 19.02 10.69 -10.61
C GLY A 240 18.49 9.37 -10.04
N ARG A 241 17.52 9.41 -9.10
CA ARG A 241 16.90 8.25 -8.45
C ARG A 241 15.60 7.87 -9.15
N ARG A 242 15.23 6.57 -9.09
CA ARG A 242 14.07 6.00 -9.78
C ARG A 242 13.47 4.83 -9.00
N PRO A 243 12.20 4.53 -9.23
CA PRO A 243 11.08 5.39 -9.69
C PRO A 243 10.53 6.23 -8.54
N VAL A 244 9.69 7.22 -8.82
CA VAL A 244 8.81 7.83 -7.80
C VAL A 244 7.67 6.87 -7.54
N LEU A 245 7.38 6.57 -6.26
CA LEU A 245 6.41 5.54 -5.89
C LEU A 245 5.31 6.02 -4.95
N SER A 246 5.56 7.08 -4.19
CA SER A 246 4.57 7.70 -3.31
C SER A 246 4.72 9.21 -3.27
N MET A 247 3.61 9.89 -2.99
CA MET A 247 3.55 11.35 -2.86
C MET A 247 2.51 11.71 -1.82
N ALA A 248 2.81 12.72 -0.98
CA ALA A 248 1.87 13.30 -0.03
C ALA A 248 2.07 14.82 0.02
N TYR A 249 0.98 15.57 0.20
CA TYR A 249 1.00 17.01 0.29
C TYR A 249 0.32 17.48 1.57
N ASP A 250 0.99 18.38 2.29
CA ASP A 250 0.39 19.08 3.41
C ASP A 250 0.01 20.51 2.99
N PRO A 251 -1.30 20.83 2.95
CA PRO A 251 -1.77 22.15 2.55
C PRO A 251 -1.50 23.23 3.60
N VAL A 252 -1.23 22.87 4.86
CA VAL A 252 -0.96 23.82 5.95
C VAL A 252 0.46 24.36 5.81
N THR A 253 1.44 23.49 5.74
CA THR A 253 2.85 23.85 5.60
C THR A 253 3.29 24.08 4.16
N LYS A 254 2.41 23.77 3.18
CA LYS A 254 2.71 23.81 1.74
C LYS A 254 3.88 22.89 1.33
N MET A 255 4.06 21.79 2.05
CA MET A 255 5.14 20.83 1.82
C MET A 255 4.64 19.63 1.03
N LEU A 256 5.35 19.30 -0.04
CA LEU A 256 5.16 18.09 -0.84
C LEU A 256 6.27 17.09 -0.49
N ALA A 257 5.88 15.90 -0.05
CA ALA A 257 6.79 14.79 0.22
C ALA A 257 6.73 13.76 -0.92
N ILE A 258 7.88 13.24 -1.32
CA ILE A 258 8.01 12.30 -2.45
C ILE A 258 8.89 11.13 -2.02
N GLY A 259 8.35 9.92 -2.07
CA GLY A 259 9.05 8.68 -1.79
C GLY A 259 9.48 7.95 -3.06
N ASP A 260 10.73 7.45 -3.08
CA ASP A 260 11.30 6.82 -4.25
C ASP A 260 11.64 5.32 -4.08
N GLY A 261 11.98 4.67 -5.18
CA GLY A 261 12.35 3.26 -5.25
C GLY A 261 13.68 2.93 -4.58
N GLN A 262 14.48 3.92 -4.24
CA GLN A 262 15.74 3.74 -3.52
C GLN A 262 15.62 4.01 -2.02
N GLY A 263 14.41 4.32 -1.53
CA GLY A 263 14.14 4.52 -0.11
C GLY A 263 14.45 5.92 0.42
N TYR A 264 14.47 6.92 -0.45
CA TYR A 264 14.57 8.32 -0.04
C TYR A 264 13.19 8.96 0.05
N ILE A 265 13.08 9.95 0.93
CA ILE A 265 11.98 10.90 0.98
C ILE A 265 12.54 12.30 0.71
N MET A 266 12.05 12.92 -0.35
CA MET A 266 12.39 14.28 -0.75
C MET A 266 11.23 15.21 -0.36
N PHE A 267 11.54 16.33 0.27
CA PHE A 267 10.58 17.37 0.63
C PHE A 267 10.78 18.62 -0.21
N ILE A 268 9.66 19.13 -0.71
CA ILE A 268 9.62 20.30 -1.59
C ILE A 268 8.69 21.34 -0.96
N ASP A 269 9.19 22.55 -0.73
CA ASP A 269 8.37 23.71 -0.47
C ASP A 269 7.73 24.18 -1.80
N THR A 270 6.41 24.03 -1.91
CA THR A 270 5.66 24.34 -3.13
C THR A 270 5.52 25.84 -3.37
N THR A 271 5.67 26.68 -2.35
CA THR A 271 5.59 28.14 -2.45
C THR A 271 6.81 28.71 -3.15
N VAL A 272 8.00 28.32 -2.72
CA VAL A 272 9.27 28.74 -3.31
C VAL A 272 9.78 27.78 -4.37
N ARG A 273 9.13 26.65 -4.54
CA ARG A 273 9.42 25.59 -5.52
C ARG A 273 10.86 25.09 -5.41
N ARG A 274 11.25 24.67 -4.19
CA ARG A 274 12.60 24.19 -3.90
C ARG A 274 12.56 22.93 -3.04
N ILE A 275 13.51 22.03 -3.30
CA ILE A 275 13.81 20.94 -2.40
C ILE A 275 14.38 21.51 -1.11
N THR A 276 13.77 21.21 0.01
CA THR A 276 14.19 21.66 1.34
C THR A 276 15.00 20.60 2.06
N THR A 277 14.59 19.33 1.90
CA THR A 277 15.22 18.18 2.55
C THR A 277 15.14 16.97 1.62
N ASP A 278 16.19 16.16 1.67
CA ASP A 278 16.27 14.89 0.95
C ASP A 278 17.06 13.91 1.81
N PHE A 279 16.40 12.88 2.34
CA PHE A 279 17.05 11.96 3.26
C PHE A 279 16.74 10.50 2.96
N LYS A 280 17.67 9.63 3.31
CA LYS A 280 17.52 8.17 3.20
C LYS A 280 16.62 7.68 4.33
N ALA A 281 15.35 7.45 4.04
CA ALA A 281 14.37 6.98 5.01
C ALA A 281 14.41 5.47 5.20
N SER A 282 14.69 4.69 4.15
CA SER A 282 14.82 3.24 4.22
C SER A 282 16.16 2.79 3.66
N LEU A 283 16.85 1.89 4.38
CA LEU A 283 18.10 1.26 3.91
C LEU A 283 17.84 0.05 3.01
N THR A 284 16.68 -0.57 3.11
CA THR A 284 16.40 -1.90 2.57
C THR A 284 15.41 -1.93 1.42
N GLY A 285 14.76 -0.81 1.10
CA GLY A 285 13.74 -0.85 0.06
C GLY A 285 13.08 0.48 -0.27
N PRO A 286 12.11 0.43 -1.17
CA PRO A 286 11.36 1.59 -1.64
C PRO A 286 10.42 2.15 -0.57
N ILE A 287 10.03 3.41 -0.76
CA ILE A 287 8.94 4.05 -0.03
C ILE A 287 7.68 3.99 -0.91
N TRP A 288 6.79 3.06 -0.62
CA TRP A 288 5.56 2.84 -1.39
C TRP A 288 4.39 3.69 -0.92
N ALA A 289 4.38 4.03 0.35
CA ALA A 289 3.32 4.77 1.02
C ALA A 289 3.85 5.98 1.77
N LEU A 290 3.17 7.10 1.63
CA LEU A 290 3.42 8.33 2.37
C LEU A 290 2.10 9.03 2.70
N SER A 291 1.99 9.55 3.92
CA SER A 291 0.89 10.43 4.31
C SER A 291 1.32 11.37 5.42
N TYR A 292 0.83 12.60 5.41
CA TYR A 292 1.00 13.54 6.52
C TYR A 292 -0.06 13.32 7.60
N SER A 293 0.29 13.64 8.85
CA SER A 293 -0.72 13.89 9.88
C SER A 293 -1.51 15.17 9.56
N PRO A 294 -2.75 15.34 10.08
CA PRO A 294 -3.60 16.49 9.74
C PRO A 294 -3.03 17.85 10.13
N ASP A 295 -2.16 17.89 11.14
CA ASP A 295 -1.44 19.06 11.62
C ASP A 295 -0.11 19.32 10.89
N GLY A 296 0.31 18.41 9.99
CA GLY A 296 1.59 18.46 9.28
C GLY A 296 2.81 18.18 10.17
N GLU A 297 2.63 17.79 11.44
CA GLU A 297 3.74 17.58 12.37
C GLU A 297 4.46 16.24 12.12
N TYR A 298 3.75 15.24 11.55
CA TYR A 298 4.28 13.91 11.25
C TYR A 298 4.20 13.57 9.79
N ILE A 299 5.18 12.80 9.31
CA ILE A 299 5.13 12.05 8.06
C ILE A 299 5.12 10.55 8.37
N HIS A 300 4.12 9.84 7.86
CA HIS A 300 4.00 8.41 7.94
C HIS A 300 4.51 7.78 6.66
N ALA A 301 5.35 6.76 6.76
CA ALA A 301 5.90 6.07 5.60
C ALA A 301 5.86 4.56 5.77
N GLY A 302 5.61 3.87 4.67
CA GLY A 302 5.61 2.42 4.56
C GLY A 302 6.29 1.97 3.27
N GLY A 303 6.69 0.71 3.25
CA GLY A 303 7.38 0.13 2.10
C GLY A 303 7.43 -1.38 2.19
N ILE A 304 8.58 -1.96 1.84
CA ILE A 304 8.77 -3.41 1.79
C ILE A 304 8.66 -4.09 3.15
N GLU A 305 8.80 -3.33 4.22
CA GLU A 305 8.62 -3.82 5.59
C GLU A 305 7.14 -3.84 5.97
N ASP A 306 6.81 -4.63 6.96
CA ASP A 306 5.47 -4.78 7.54
C ASP A 306 5.17 -3.74 8.63
N ILE A 307 5.89 -2.61 8.60
CA ILE A 307 5.88 -1.56 9.62
C ILE A 307 5.61 -0.21 8.97
N VAL A 308 4.75 0.58 9.58
CA VAL A 308 4.66 2.02 9.30
C VAL A 308 5.59 2.76 10.27
N TYR A 309 6.38 3.65 9.73
CA TYR A 309 7.25 4.56 10.47
C TYR A 309 6.67 5.96 10.46
N SER A 310 6.65 6.61 11.61
CA SER A 310 6.08 7.93 11.81
C SER A 310 7.17 8.87 12.37
N TRP A 311 7.62 9.81 11.56
CA TRP A 311 8.66 10.77 11.96
C TRP A 311 8.08 12.15 12.16
N PRO A 312 8.52 12.86 13.23
CA PRO A 312 8.29 14.29 13.33
C PRO A 312 8.98 15.03 12.19
N VAL A 313 8.22 15.78 11.39
CA VAL A 313 8.74 16.49 10.20
C VAL A 313 9.86 17.48 10.56
N ALA A 314 9.74 18.17 11.71
CA ALA A 314 10.71 19.18 12.15
C ALA A 314 12.12 18.65 12.42
N VAL A 315 12.29 17.35 12.68
CA VAL A 315 13.57 16.73 13.07
C VAL A 315 13.89 15.46 12.31
N MET A 316 13.17 15.16 11.22
CA MET A 316 13.30 13.88 10.51
C MET A 316 14.69 13.65 9.89
N ASP A 317 15.42 14.71 9.51
CA ASP A 317 16.77 14.64 9.00
C ASP A 317 17.80 14.15 10.04
N LYS A 318 17.42 14.13 11.32
CA LYS A 318 18.21 13.63 12.46
C LYS A 318 17.88 12.20 12.84
N HIS A 319 16.84 11.61 12.27
CA HIS A 319 16.44 10.24 12.55
C HIS A 319 17.30 9.24 11.79
N ILE A 320 17.53 8.09 12.44
CA ILE A 320 18.16 6.95 11.81
C ILE A 320 17.16 6.37 10.78
N PRO A 321 17.62 6.04 9.57
CA PRO A 321 16.76 5.39 8.58
C PRO A 321 16.10 4.12 9.11
N MET A 322 14.96 3.74 8.54
CA MET A 322 14.32 2.47 8.82
C MET A 322 15.34 1.34 8.74
N VAL A 323 15.65 0.73 9.87
CA VAL A 323 16.46 -0.47 9.98
C VAL A 323 15.49 -1.58 10.38
N GLY A 324 14.73 -2.08 9.43
CA GLY A 324 14.00 -3.32 9.62
C GLY A 324 14.97 -4.48 9.80
N GLY A 325 14.51 -5.56 10.44
CA GLY A 325 15.22 -6.82 10.37
C GLY A 325 15.45 -7.19 8.90
N ILE A 326 16.60 -7.81 8.57
CA ILE A 326 16.84 -8.29 7.22
C ILE A 326 15.67 -9.22 6.87
N GLN A 327 14.79 -8.74 5.98
CA GLN A 327 13.69 -9.56 5.50
C GLN A 327 14.31 -10.76 4.77
N SER A 328 13.82 -11.95 5.06
CA SER A 328 14.43 -13.20 4.58
C SER A 328 14.56 -13.26 3.05
N PHE A 329 13.73 -12.54 2.32
CA PHE A 329 13.79 -12.44 0.86
C PHE A 329 14.80 -11.39 0.33
N LEU A 330 15.42 -10.59 1.20
CA LEU A 330 16.45 -9.60 0.87
C LEU A 330 17.88 -10.09 1.13
N GLU A 331 18.04 -11.27 1.74
CA GLU A 331 19.36 -11.88 1.93
C GLU A 331 20.04 -12.21 0.59
N ASP A 332 21.39 -12.12 0.54
CA ASP A 332 22.12 -12.41 -0.69
C ASP A 332 21.84 -13.83 -1.16
N PRO A 333 21.22 -13.99 -2.34
CA PRO A 333 20.85 -15.31 -2.83
C PRO A 333 22.04 -16.24 -3.11
N ILE A 334 23.25 -15.70 -3.30
CA ILE A 334 24.44 -16.47 -3.67
C ILE A 334 24.98 -17.26 -2.48
N SER A 335 24.80 -16.76 -1.27
CA SER A 335 25.31 -17.37 -0.03
C SER A 335 24.46 -18.53 0.50
N LEU A 336 23.25 -18.73 -0.06
CA LEU A 336 22.27 -19.67 0.48
C LEU A 336 22.22 -21.00 -0.30
N PRO A 337 21.96 -22.13 0.39
CA PRO A 337 21.60 -23.38 -0.27
C PRO A 337 20.39 -23.17 -1.20
N ASN A 338 20.32 -23.91 -2.30
CA ASN A 338 19.33 -23.64 -3.35
C ASN A 338 17.88 -23.71 -2.84
N GLY A 339 17.53 -24.73 -2.03
CA GLY A 339 16.17 -24.86 -1.49
C GLY A 339 15.77 -23.70 -0.61
N GLU A 340 16.65 -23.26 0.30
CA GLU A 340 16.44 -22.07 1.12
C GLU A 340 16.30 -20.80 0.27
N ARG A 341 17.16 -20.66 -0.73
CA ARG A 341 17.10 -19.54 -1.69
C ARG A 341 15.76 -19.49 -2.44
N GLN A 342 15.24 -20.65 -2.92
CA GLN A 342 13.94 -20.73 -3.57
C GLN A 342 12.82 -20.32 -2.60
N PHE A 343 12.82 -20.82 -1.37
CA PHE A 343 11.86 -20.45 -0.35
C PHE A 343 11.91 -18.94 -0.05
N LYS A 344 13.08 -18.40 0.27
CA LYS A 344 13.25 -16.98 0.61
C LYS A 344 12.79 -16.06 -0.51
N ARG A 345 13.09 -16.38 -1.76
CA ARG A 345 12.75 -15.55 -2.92
C ARG A 345 11.30 -15.64 -3.38
N LYS A 346 10.63 -16.79 -3.15
CA LYS A 346 9.32 -17.07 -3.76
C LYS A 346 8.19 -17.27 -2.74
N CYS A 347 8.51 -17.66 -1.52
CA CYS A 347 7.53 -18.12 -0.55
C CYS A 347 7.48 -17.24 0.71
N SER A 348 8.63 -16.78 1.21
CA SER A 348 8.76 -16.17 2.53
C SER A 348 8.01 -14.86 2.73
N ILE A 349 7.74 -14.14 1.65
CA ILE A 349 6.93 -12.91 1.72
C ILE A 349 5.48 -13.22 2.13
N CYS A 350 4.95 -14.36 1.65
CA CYS A 350 3.57 -14.76 1.90
C CYS A 350 3.43 -15.84 2.98
N HIS A 351 4.45 -16.65 3.23
CA HIS A 351 4.38 -17.81 4.12
C HIS A 351 5.43 -17.77 5.22
N SER A 352 5.09 -18.25 6.43
CA SER A 352 6.03 -18.54 7.51
C SER A 352 6.27 -20.06 7.60
N LEU A 353 7.42 -20.46 8.17
CA LEU A 353 7.73 -21.87 8.48
C LEU A 353 7.37 -22.22 9.92
N THR A 354 7.06 -21.23 10.75
CA THR A 354 6.79 -21.40 12.18
C THR A 354 5.29 -21.52 12.47
N LYS A 355 4.96 -22.11 13.64
CA LYS A 355 3.58 -22.25 14.11
C LYS A 355 2.94 -20.91 14.47
N SER A 356 3.75 -19.91 14.83
CA SER A 356 3.27 -18.59 15.19
C SER A 356 2.72 -17.86 13.95
N SER A 357 1.48 -17.42 14.05
CA SER A 357 0.78 -16.65 13.06
C SER A 357 1.26 -15.19 13.04
N ALA A 358 2.46 -14.93 12.49
CA ALA A 358 2.62 -13.61 11.89
C ALA A 358 1.54 -13.52 10.79
N ARG A 359 0.77 -12.44 10.79
CA ARG A 359 -0.21 -12.15 9.75
C ARG A 359 0.50 -12.14 8.39
N LYS A 360 0.10 -13.01 7.46
CA LYS A 360 0.73 -13.13 6.14
C LYS A 360 -0.32 -13.39 5.06
N ALA A 361 0.02 -13.04 3.82
CA ALA A 361 -0.85 -13.27 2.65
C ALA A 361 -1.16 -14.74 2.40
N GLY A 362 -0.33 -15.66 2.90
CA GLY A 362 -0.52 -17.12 2.80
C GLY A 362 -0.47 -17.80 4.17
N PRO A 363 -1.01 -19.02 4.28
CA PRO A 363 -1.01 -19.77 5.54
C PRO A 363 0.40 -20.17 5.97
N SER A 364 0.59 -20.42 7.27
CA SER A 364 1.82 -21.01 7.78
C SER A 364 2.06 -22.40 7.12
N LEU A 365 3.30 -22.64 6.73
CA LEU A 365 3.74 -23.96 6.20
C LEU A 365 4.20 -24.91 7.31
N TYR A 366 4.14 -24.50 8.59
CA TYR A 366 4.44 -25.39 9.71
C TYR A 366 3.59 -26.66 9.64
N GLY A 367 4.20 -27.84 9.71
CA GLY A 367 3.50 -29.10 9.55
C GLY A 367 2.88 -29.30 8.16
N LEU A 368 3.52 -28.82 7.10
CA LEU A 368 2.97 -28.84 5.74
C LEU A 368 2.67 -30.27 5.25
N PHE A 369 3.70 -31.13 5.26
CA PHE A 369 3.56 -32.48 4.71
C PHE A 369 2.67 -33.38 5.58
N GLY A 370 1.74 -34.08 4.95
CA GLY A 370 0.69 -34.85 5.60
C GLY A 370 -0.55 -34.04 6.01
N ARG A 371 -0.50 -32.71 5.93
CA ARG A 371 -1.63 -31.84 6.28
C ARG A 371 -2.59 -31.70 5.10
N LYS A 372 -3.92 -31.76 5.39
CA LYS A 372 -4.95 -31.49 4.40
C LYS A 372 -4.94 -29.99 4.03
N ALA A 373 -5.09 -29.68 2.75
CA ALA A 373 -5.21 -28.30 2.29
C ALA A 373 -6.45 -27.61 2.89
N GLY A 374 -6.36 -26.30 3.14
CA GLY A 374 -7.49 -25.53 3.67
C GLY A 374 -7.74 -25.70 5.17
N THR A 375 -6.80 -26.21 5.98
CA THR A 375 -7.04 -26.58 7.39
C THR A 375 -6.23 -25.79 8.43
N VAL A 376 -5.44 -24.81 8.05
CA VAL A 376 -4.79 -23.90 9.04
C VAL A 376 -5.86 -22.99 9.63
N VAL A 377 -6.00 -23.01 10.95
CA VAL A 377 -7.14 -22.40 11.67
C VAL A 377 -7.15 -20.88 11.55
N ASP A 378 -5.97 -20.25 11.60
CA ASP A 378 -5.81 -18.80 11.63
C ASP A 378 -5.68 -18.17 10.23
N TYR A 379 -6.17 -18.86 9.18
CA TYR A 379 -6.08 -18.37 7.81
C TYR A 379 -7.41 -18.53 7.04
N THR A 380 -7.86 -17.47 6.38
CA THR A 380 -9.07 -17.48 5.54
C THR A 380 -8.75 -17.95 4.12
N TYR A 381 -9.10 -19.18 3.80
CA TYR A 381 -8.88 -19.79 2.50
C TYR A 381 -9.92 -19.35 1.45
N SER A 382 -9.60 -19.57 0.17
CA SER A 382 -10.61 -19.57 -0.90
C SER A 382 -11.55 -20.77 -0.73
N ASP A 383 -12.78 -20.65 -1.27
CA ASP A 383 -13.78 -21.73 -1.21
C ASP A 383 -13.24 -23.04 -1.81
N THR A 384 -12.45 -22.95 -2.89
CA THR A 384 -11.80 -24.09 -3.53
C THR A 384 -10.86 -24.83 -2.59
N LEU A 385 -10.05 -24.10 -1.80
CA LEU A 385 -9.10 -24.72 -0.86
C LEU A 385 -9.79 -25.21 0.40
N SER A 386 -10.78 -24.49 0.92
CA SER A 386 -11.57 -24.90 2.09
C SER A 386 -12.30 -26.22 1.86
N GLY A 387 -12.72 -26.49 0.62
CA GLY A 387 -13.38 -27.73 0.20
C GLY A 387 -12.44 -28.82 -0.34
N SER A 388 -11.13 -28.55 -0.43
CA SER A 388 -10.16 -29.43 -1.11
C SER A 388 -9.96 -30.76 -0.41
N SER A 389 -9.78 -31.85 -1.19
CA SER A 389 -9.34 -33.15 -0.70
C SER A 389 -7.82 -33.36 -0.77
N ILE A 390 -7.06 -32.36 -1.24
CA ILE A 390 -5.61 -32.43 -1.36
C ILE A 390 -4.98 -32.62 0.02
N VAL A 391 -4.09 -33.59 0.13
CA VAL A 391 -3.15 -33.73 1.24
C VAL A 391 -1.78 -33.36 0.70
N TRP A 392 -1.12 -32.42 1.38
CA TRP A 392 0.18 -31.95 0.95
C TRP A 392 1.24 -33.04 1.08
N SER A 393 1.85 -33.42 -0.02
CA SER A 393 2.98 -34.34 -0.12
C SER A 393 4.05 -33.72 -1.02
N GLU A 394 5.21 -34.35 -1.09
CA GLU A 394 6.29 -33.94 -2.01
C GLU A 394 5.77 -33.88 -3.46
N GLU A 395 4.97 -34.86 -3.89
CA GLU A 395 4.39 -34.93 -5.22
C GLU A 395 3.40 -33.80 -5.47
N SER A 396 2.53 -33.49 -4.49
CA SER A 396 1.53 -32.43 -4.65
C SER A 396 2.16 -31.04 -4.66
N VAL A 397 3.22 -30.80 -3.85
CA VAL A 397 3.98 -29.56 -3.87
C VAL A 397 4.79 -29.44 -5.17
N ASN A 398 5.39 -30.55 -5.67
CA ASN A 398 6.05 -30.54 -6.97
C ASN A 398 5.07 -30.19 -8.09
N ALA A 399 3.87 -30.81 -8.11
CA ALA A 399 2.83 -30.52 -9.10
C ALA A 399 2.34 -29.06 -9.03
N LEU A 400 2.17 -28.51 -7.83
CA LEU A 400 1.81 -27.10 -7.61
C LEU A 400 2.76 -26.14 -8.32
N PHE A 401 4.07 -26.38 -8.21
CA PHE A 401 5.07 -25.48 -8.81
C PHE A 401 5.45 -25.86 -10.24
N ASP A 402 5.15 -27.07 -10.70
CA ASP A 402 5.37 -27.46 -12.09
C ASP A 402 4.25 -26.93 -13.01
N LEU A 403 3.02 -27.12 -12.61
CA LEU A 403 1.82 -26.66 -13.35
C LEU A 403 1.56 -25.17 -13.15
N GLY A 404 1.81 -24.67 -11.95
CA GLY A 404 1.44 -23.36 -11.43
C GLY A 404 0.19 -23.42 -10.56
N PRO A 405 0.11 -22.57 -9.53
CA PRO A 405 -0.97 -22.58 -8.55
C PRO A 405 -2.36 -22.48 -9.13
N ASP A 406 -2.57 -21.64 -10.11
CA ASP A 406 -3.85 -21.40 -10.79
C ASP A 406 -4.34 -22.60 -11.63
N HIS A 407 -3.42 -23.40 -12.16
CA HIS A 407 -3.72 -24.63 -12.89
C HIS A 407 -3.89 -25.83 -11.97
N PHE A 408 -3.09 -25.90 -10.91
CA PHE A 408 -3.15 -27.02 -9.96
C PHE A 408 -4.35 -26.88 -9.00
N ILE A 409 -4.68 -25.65 -8.57
CA ILE A 409 -5.80 -25.31 -7.70
C ILE A 409 -6.53 -24.08 -8.28
N PRO A 410 -7.39 -24.24 -9.28
CA PRO A 410 -8.15 -23.10 -9.83
C PRO A 410 -8.93 -22.36 -8.75
N GLY A 411 -8.79 -21.02 -8.71
CA GLY A 411 -9.42 -20.17 -7.69
C GLY A 411 -8.64 -20.08 -6.36
N THR A 412 -7.39 -20.52 -6.34
CA THR A 412 -6.48 -20.25 -5.22
C THR A 412 -6.17 -18.75 -5.11
N LYS A 413 -5.91 -18.28 -3.87
CA LYS A 413 -5.37 -16.93 -3.63
C LYS A 413 -3.87 -16.82 -3.90
N MET A 414 -3.18 -17.93 -4.08
CA MET A 414 -1.74 -17.96 -4.32
C MET A 414 -1.44 -17.38 -5.71
N PRO A 415 -0.57 -16.35 -5.84
CA PRO A 415 -0.18 -15.80 -7.12
C PRO A 415 0.46 -16.84 -8.03
N MET A 416 0.35 -16.66 -9.35
CA MET A 416 0.98 -17.55 -10.33
C MET A 416 2.50 -17.57 -10.12
N GLN A 417 3.03 -18.72 -9.73
CA GLN A 417 4.46 -18.98 -9.55
C GLN A 417 4.82 -20.36 -10.04
N ARG A 418 5.63 -20.42 -11.08
CA ARG A 418 6.21 -21.69 -11.55
C ARG A 418 7.68 -21.76 -11.22
N ILE A 419 8.14 -22.97 -10.91
CA ILE A 419 9.57 -23.31 -10.79
C ILE A 419 9.86 -24.32 -11.88
N VAL A 420 10.30 -23.82 -13.04
CA VAL A 420 10.44 -24.62 -14.26
C VAL A 420 11.49 -25.74 -14.12
N LYS A 421 12.60 -25.46 -13.46
CA LYS A 421 13.68 -26.44 -13.27
C LYS A 421 13.30 -27.43 -12.17
N LYS A 422 13.28 -28.73 -12.53
CA LYS A 422 12.96 -29.81 -11.56
C LYS A 422 13.88 -29.81 -10.35
N HIS A 423 15.20 -29.70 -10.54
CA HIS A 423 16.16 -29.59 -9.47
C HIS A 423 15.86 -28.45 -8.47
N ASP A 424 15.42 -27.27 -8.93
CA ASP A 424 15.05 -26.18 -8.03
C ASP A 424 13.77 -26.49 -7.23
N ARG A 425 12.86 -27.29 -7.77
CA ARG A 425 11.67 -27.78 -7.05
C ARG A 425 12.05 -28.86 -6.03
N ASP A 426 12.89 -29.82 -6.42
CA ASP A 426 13.35 -30.87 -5.52
C ASP A 426 14.06 -30.26 -4.30
N ASP A 427 15.02 -29.35 -4.52
CA ASP A 427 15.72 -28.64 -3.44
C ASP A 427 14.79 -27.82 -2.53
N LEU A 428 13.76 -27.17 -3.11
CA LEU A 428 12.75 -26.46 -2.31
C LEU A 428 11.93 -27.42 -1.44
N ILE A 429 11.53 -28.58 -1.99
CA ILE A 429 10.74 -29.58 -1.28
C ILE A 429 11.55 -30.18 -0.13
N ASP A 430 12.82 -30.50 -0.36
CA ASP A 430 13.75 -30.99 0.67
C ASP A 430 13.92 -29.95 1.80
N TYR A 431 14.07 -28.67 1.43
CA TYR A 431 14.14 -27.58 2.40
C TYR A 431 12.85 -27.46 3.23
N LEU A 432 11.68 -27.51 2.59
CA LEU A 432 10.40 -27.49 3.29
C LEU A 432 10.22 -28.72 4.18
N GLY A 433 10.61 -29.91 3.71
CA GLY A 433 10.57 -31.15 4.49
C GLY A 433 11.34 -31.06 5.79
N THR A 434 12.50 -30.40 5.76
CA THR A 434 13.35 -30.22 6.94
C THR A 434 12.87 -29.11 7.89
N ASN A 435 12.33 -28.02 7.33
CA ASN A 435 12.09 -26.80 8.10
C ASN A 435 10.61 -26.56 8.47
N THR A 436 9.71 -27.49 8.10
CA THR A 436 8.27 -27.42 8.47
C THR A 436 7.83 -28.56 9.40
N VAL A 437 8.76 -29.34 9.93
CA VAL A 437 8.48 -30.49 10.80
C VAL A 437 7.83 -30.02 12.10
N GLN A 438 6.79 -30.74 12.54
CA GLN A 438 6.23 -30.55 13.89
C GLN A 438 7.26 -31.05 14.90
N GLU A 439 7.69 -30.20 15.84
CA GLU A 439 8.40 -30.69 17.02
C GLU A 439 7.47 -31.66 17.75
N GLU A 440 7.88 -32.92 17.86
CA GLU A 440 7.21 -33.89 18.73
C GLU A 440 7.39 -33.41 20.17
N ASN A 441 6.29 -33.02 20.83
CA ASN A 441 6.24 -32.75 22.27
C ASN A 441 6.18 -34.05 23.06
#